data_640d2cbf22b990cecf00787b5f6c5708
#
_entry.id   640d2cbf22b990cecf00787b5f6c5708
#
_cell.length_a   1.000
_cell.length_b   1.000
_cell.length_c   1.000
_cell.angle_alpha   90.00
_cell.angle_beta   90.00
_cell.angle_gamma   90.00
#
_symmetry.space_group_name_H-M   'P 1'
#
loop_
_entity.id
_entity.type
_entity.pdbx_description
1 polymer ?
#
loop_
_entity_poly.entity_id
_entity_poly.type
_entity_poly.pdbx_seq_one_letter_code
_entity_poly.pdbx_strand_id
1 'polypeptide(L)'
;MYNAQKQVWFNPNIEYIFDTDIIEYDMKDAGFNLIKTYKLLPQRKIQELELLGKGIDRHITIGKLQRGDKEFSDRLTNAFIEMRTIFVNTNKLDDTNIISVKKDAVFTTKLCDQLEFGHISFANKNRYSSYIRFSKIGDVEIYYSNDAIDIKNLGEHAENCHRLYLLEFIREAIQMIEEKNPRTKRWIMDFVSKYKARLLDEEYYLKFDRKSR
;
A
#
# COMPACT_ATOMS: atom_id res chain seq x y z
N MET A 1 0.89 -7.51 -17.07
CA MET A 1 2.19 -8.09 -16.67
C MET A 1 2.83 -7.17 -15.63
N TYR A 2 3.30 -7.74 -14.52
CA TYR A 2 3.99 -6.99 -13.47
C TYR A 2 5.16 -6.19 -14.04
N ASN A 3 5.19 -4.89 -13.73
CA ASN A 3 6.27 -4.02 -14.17
C ASN A 3 7.20 -3.71 -12.99
N ALA A 4 8.28 -4.47 -12.90
CA ALA A 4 9.29 -4.36 -11.83
C ALA A 4 9.95 -2.97 -11.76
N GLN A 5 10.00 -2.21 -12.85
CA GLN A 5 10.64 -0.89 -12.92
C GLN A 5 9.83 0.23 -12.22
N LYS A 6 8.57 -0.01 -11.90
CA LYS A 6 7.74 0.99 -11.22
C LYS A 6 7.93 0.93 -9.71
N GLN A 7 8.07 2.10 -9.07
CA GLN A 7 8.07 2.19 -7.61
C GLN A 7 6.71 1.78 -7.00
N VAL A 8 5.64 2.13 -7.69
CA VAL A 8 4.27 1.77 -7.35
C VAL A 8 3.64 1.11 -8.56
N TRP A 9 3.09 -0.07 -8.37
CA TRP A 9 2.39 -0.80 -9.41
C TRP A 9 1.10 -1.41 -8.84
N PHE A 10 0.04 -1.32 -9.61
CA PHE A 10 -1.26 -1.93 -9.31
C PHE A 10 -1.56 -2.95 -10.38
N ASN A 11 -2.09 -4.09 -9.99
CA ASN A 11 -2.53 -5.08 -10.95
C ASN A 11 -3.72 -4.53 -11.76
N PRO A 12 -3.57 -4.34 -13.07
CA PRO A 12 -4.64 -3.77 -13.88
C PRO A 12 -5.86 -4.67 -14.01
N ASN A 13 -5.69 -5.96 -13.74
CA ASN A 13 -6.74 -6.97 -13.84
C ASN A 13 -7.50 -7.18 -12.52
N ILE A 14 -7.03 -6.55 -11.44
CA ILE A 14 -7.60 -6.69 -10.11
C ILE A 14 -8.11 -5.33 -9.65
N GLU A 15 -9.43 -5.16 -9.66
CA GLU A 15 -10.09 -4.00 -9.04
C GLU A 15 -10.63 -4.34 -7.66
N TYR A 16 -10.98 -5.60 -7.43
CA TYR A 16 -11.42 -6.10 -6.13
C TYR A 16 -11.12 -7.60 -5.97
N ILE A 17 -10.94 -8.02 -4.73
CA ILE A 17 -10.83 -9.41 -4.30
C ILE A 17 -11.59 -9.54 -2.99
N PHE A 18 -12.37 -10.62 -2.83
CA PHE A 18 -13.09 -10.92 -1.60
C PHE A 18 -12.79 -12.34 -1.13
N ASP A 19 -12.91 -12.56 0.18
CA ASP A 19 -12.75 -13.87 0.84
C ASP A 19 -11.46 -14.62 0.45
N THR A 20 -10.38 -13.86 0.30
CA THR A 20 -9.08 -14.38 -0.11
C THR A 20 -7.99 -13.88 0.85
N ASP A 21 -7.11 -14.76 1.30
CA ASP A 21 -5.98 -14.37 2.14
C ASP A 21 -5.02 -13.47 1.35
N ILE A 22 -4.92 -12.22 1.77
CA ILE A 22 -4.05 -11.19 1.19
C ILE A 22 -2.98 -10.84 2.22
N ILE A 23 -1.73 -10.96 1.82
CA ILE A 23 -0.58 -10.78 2.70
C ILE A 23 0.20 -9.54 2.27
N GLU A 24 0.46 -8.64 3.21
CA GLU A 24 1.39 -7.52 3.05
C GLU A 24 2.79 -7.96 3.52
N TYR A 25 3.71 -8.09 2.57
CA TYR A 25 5.13 -8.25 2.86
C TYR A 25 5.82 -6.91 2.79
N ASP A 26 6.39 -6.47 3.92
CA ASP A 26 7.04 -5.16 4.06
C ASP A 26 8.52 -5.33 4.38
N MET A 27 9.37 -4.57 3.72
CA MET A 27 10.84 -4.63 3.90
C MET A 27 11.23 -3.93 5.20
N LYS A 28 11.81 -4.68 6.15
CA LYS A 28 12.21 -4.15 7.45
C LYS A 28 13.29 -3.08 7.32
N ASP A 29 13.05 -1.90 7.91
CA ASP A 29 14.01 -0.76 7.94
C ASP A 29 14.62 -0.50 6.55
N ALA A 30 13.76 -0.53 5.54
CA ALA A 30 14.10 -0.67 4.13
C ALA A 30 15.16 0.33 3.66
N GLY A 31 14.95 1.62 3.91
CA GLY A 31 15.85 2.67 3.45
C GLY A 31 17.28 2.47 3.97
N PHE A 32 17.43 2.21 5.27
CA PHE A 32 18.76 2.04 5.88
C PHE A 32 19.43 0.73 5.44
N ASN A 33 18.69 -0.37 5.44
CA ASN A 33 19.25 -1.68 5.07
C ASN A 33 19.69 -1.71 3.60
N LEU A 34 18.96 -1.04 2.69
CA LEU A 34 19.37 -0.87 1.30
C LEU A 34 20.61 0.00 1.18
N ILE A 35 20.67 1.14 1.90
CA ILE A 35 21.87 2.01 1.92
C ILE A 35 23.10 1.22 2.35
N LYS A 36 22.99 0.41 3.39
CA LYS A 36 24.06 -0.41 3.93
C LYS A 36 24.48 -1.53 2.96
N THR A 37 23.51 -2.25 2.41
CA THR A 37 23.74 -3.40 1.52
C THR A 37 24.38 -2.97 0.21
N TYR A 38 23.85 -1.93 -0.41
CA TYR A 38 24.32 -1.42 -1.71
C TYR A 38 25.42 -0.35 -1.58
N LYS A 39 25.87 -0.03 -0.35
CA LYS A 39 26.89 0.99 -0.07
C LYS A 39 26.57 2.33 -0.77
N LEU A 40 25.32 2.77 -0.67
CA LEU A 40 24.84 3.96 -1.41
C LEU A 40 25.39 5.27 -0.88
N LEU A 41 25.99 5.26 0.32
CA LEU A 41 26.64 6.40 0.96
C LEU A 41 28.06 6.03 1.40
N PRO A 42 28.94 7.03 1.60
CA PRO A 42 30.24 6.83 2.24
C PRO A 42 30.09 6.17 3.62
N GLN A 43 31.05 5.31 3.99
CA GLN A 43 31.01 4.54 5.24
C GLN A 43 30.76 5.39 6.49
N ARG A 44 31.37 6.59 6.54
CA ARG A 44 31.16 7.52 7.65
C ARG A 44 29.67 7.92 7.79
N LYS A 45 28.99 8.21 6.68
CA LYS A 45 27.56 8.57 6.70
C LYS A 45 26.67 7.38 7.07
N ILE A 46 27.04 6.17 6.67
CA ILE A 46 26.32 4.95 7.09
C ILE A 46 26.44 4.78 8.61
N GLN A 47 27.63 4.99 9.18
CA GLN A 47 27.84 4.93 10.63
C GLN A 47 27.04 6.02 11.37
N GLU A 48 26.99 7.25 10.84
CA GLU A 48 26.17 8.32 11.40
C GLU A 48 24.69 7.94 11.43
N LEU A 49 24.17 7.34 10.35
CA LEU A 49 22.77 6.81 10.30
C LEU A 49 22.55 5.64 11.28
N GLU A 50 23.56 4.80 11.46
CA GLU A 50 23.48 3.65 12.38
C GLU A 50 23.37 4.12 13.85
N LEU A 51 24.12 5.17 14.22
CA LEU A 51 24.09 5.79 15.56
C LEU A 51 22.72 6.43 15.89
N LEU A 52 21.94 6.87 14.90
CA LEU A 52 20.57 7.34 15.14
C LEU A 52 19.61 6.25 15.62
N GLY A 53 20.01 4.98 15.53
CA GLY A 53 19.16 3.84 15.90
C GLY A 53 18.00 3.63 14.93
N LYS A 54 17.15 2.64 15.22
CA LYS A 54 15.89 2.46 14.49
C LYS A 54 14.90 3.50 14.99
N GLY A 55 14.33 4.29 14.09
CA GLY A 55 13.32 5.25 14.48
C GLY A 55 13.09 6.36 13.47
N ILE A 56 12.26 7.30 13.87
CA ILE A 56 11.79 8.40 13.03
C ILE A 56 12.93 9.31 12.58
N ASP A 57 13.93 9.55 13.43
CA ASP A 57 15.06 10.44 13.13
C ASP A 57 15.90 9.92 11.97
N ARG A 58 16.15 8.61 11.92
CA ARG A 58 16.84 7.98 10.79
C ARG A 58 16.04 8.11 9.50
N HIS A 59 14.73 7.86 9.54
CA HIS A 59 13.86 8.03 8.37
C HIS A 59 13.81 9.47 7.88
N ILE A 60 13.70 10.44 8.79
CA ILE A 60 13.75 11.87 8.45
C ILE A 60 15.09 12.23 7.80
N THR A 61 16.19 11.73 8.35
CA THR A 61 17.54 12.01 7.83
C THR A 61 17.72 11.44 6.43
N ILE A 62 17.31 10.18 6.20
CA ILE A 62 17.34 9.57 4.86
C ILE A 62 16.46 10.38 3.89
N GLY A 63 15.26 10.78 4.31
CA GLY A 63 14.36 11.60 3.51
C GLY A 63 14.94 12.98 3.16
N LYS A 64 15.72 13.60 4.07
CA LYS A 64 16.45 14.85 3.79
C LYS A 64 17.57 14.64 2.76
N LEU A 65 18.33 13.54 2.89
CA LEU A 65 19.36 13.18 1.90
C LEU A 65 18.75 12.96 0.51
N GLN A 66 17.64 12.23 0.41
CA GLN A 66 16.94 12.03 -0.88
C GLN A 66 16.49 13.34 -1.53
N ARG A 67 16.04 14.33 -0.74
CA ARG A 67 15.62 15.63 -1.26
C ARG A 67 16.79 16.51 -1.67
N GLY A 68 17.93 16.37 -1.00
CA GLY A 68 19.13 17.18 -1.24
C GLY A 68 20.06 16.62 -2.32
N ASP A 69 19.96 15.36 -2.65
CA ASP A 69 20.83 14.65 -3.59
C ASP A 69 20.02 13.76 -4.52
N LYS A 70 19.84 14.20 -5.75
CA LYS A 70 19.07 13.47 -6.77
C LYS A 70 19.73 12.15 -7.13
N GLU A 71 21.05 12.12 -7.29
CA GLU A 71 21.78 10.89 -7.65
C GLU A 71 21.61 9.83 -6.56
N PHE A 72 21.75 10.21 -5.29
CA PHE A 72 21.48 9.32 -4.17
C PHE A 72 20.03 8.84 -4.17
N SER A 73 19.07 9.75 -4.42
CA SER A 73 17.65 9.41 -4.49
C SER A 73 17.36 8.38 -5.57
N ASP A 74 17.94 8.55 -6.77
CA ASP A 74 17.78 7.63 -7.90
C ASP A 74 18.41 6.26 -7.59
N ARG A 75 19.61 6.24 -7.02
CA ARG A 75 20.27 4.99 -6.60
C ARG A 75 19.48 4.24 -5.53
N LEU A 76 18.97 4.94 -4.52
CA LEU A 76 18.14 4.30 -3.48
C LEU A 76 16.83 3.77 -4.06
N THR A 77 16.21 4.52 -4.98
CA THR A 77 15.02 4.07 -5.71
C THR A 77 15.28 2.78 -6.49
N ASN A 78 16.40 2.72 -7.22
CA ASN A 78 16.79 1.53 -7.97
C ASN A 78 17.05 0.33 -7.04
N ALA A 79 17.66 0.56 -5.88
CA ALA A 79 17.88 -0.48 -4.88
C ALA A 79 16.56 -1.06 -4.32
N PHE A 80 15.54 -0.21 -4.10
CA PHE A 80 14.19 -0.68 -3.76
C PHE A 80 13.59 -1.56 -4.86
N ILE A 81 13.69 -1.12 -6.11
CA ILE A 81 13.15 -1.85 -7.26
C ILE A 81 13.84 -3.20 -7.41
N GLU A 82 15.17 -3.21 -7.34
CA GLU A 82 15.99 -4.42 -7.47
C GLU A 82 15.64 -5.44 -6.37
N MET A 83 15.61 -5.01 -5.12
CA MET A 83 15.33 -5.92 -4.00
C MET A 83 13.90 -6.49 -4.06
N ARG A 84 12.90 -5.71 -4.44
CA ARG A 84 11.55 -6.22 -4.67
C ARG A 84 11.51 -7.22 -5.83
N THR A 85 12.27 -6.94 -6.90
CA THR A 85 12.35 -7.85 -8.04
C THR A 85 12.96 -9.19 -7.62
N ILE A 86 14.01 -9.17 -6.80
CA ILE A 86 14.60 -10.38 -6.23
C ILE A 86 13.55 -11.14 -5.38
N PHE A 87 12.84 -10.44 -4.49
CA PHE A 87 11.77 -11.02 -3.65
C PHE A 87 10.68 -11.68 -4.50
N VAL A 88 10.16 -10.95 -5.50
CA VAL A 88 9.10 -11.42 -6.39
C VAL A 88 9.55 -12.67 -7.17
N ASN A 89 10.74 -12.63 -7.78
CA ASN A 89 11.25 -13.74 -8.59
C ASN A 89 11.54 -14.98 -7.74
N THR A 90 12.18 -14.81 -6.57
CA THR A 90 12.54 -15.92 -5.68
C THR A 90 11.29 -16.63 -5.16
N ASN A 91 10.26 -15.88 -4.81
CA ASN A 91 8.98 -16.44 -4.35
C ASN A 91 8.04 -16.83 -5.50
N LYS A 92 8.47 -16.69 -6.77
CA LYS A 92 7.69 -17.03 -7.96
C LYS A 92 6.32 -16.35 -7.95
N LEU A 93 6.32 -15.03 -7.67
CA LEU A 93 5.14 -14.21 -7.74
C LEU A 93 4.95 -13.67 -9.16
N ASP A 94 3.71 -13.57 -9.61
CA ASP A 94 3.32 -13.10 -10.93
C ASP A 94 2.00 -12.30 -10.90
N ASP A 95 1.49 -11.93 -12.07
CA ASP A 95 0.26 -11.15 -12.23
C ASP A 95 -1.00 -11.86 -11.70
N THR A 96 -0.95 -13.17 -11.44
CA THR A 96 -2.10 -13.92 -10.90
C THR A 96 -2.21 -13.79 -9.39
N ASN A 97 -1.11 -13.47 -8.72
CA ASN A 97 -1.05 -13.42 -7.27
C ASN A 97 -0.56 -12.08 -6.70
N ILE A 98 0.11 -11.21 -7.47
CA ILE A 98 0.45 -9.86 -7.01
C ILE A 98 -0.76 -8.94 -7.19
N ILE A 99 -1.18 -8.30 -6.10
CA ILE A 99 -2.27 -7.33 -6.09
C ILE A 99 -1.72 -5.93 -6.36
N SER A 100 -0.76 -5.51 -5.55
CA SER A 100 -0.07 -4.24 -5.72
C SER A 100 1.35 -4.30 -5.16
N VAL A 101 2.15 -3.34 -5.60
CA VAL A 101 3.50 -3.14 -5.10
C VAL A 101 3.66 -1.67 -4.72
N LYS A 102 4.18 -1.43 -3.56
CA LYS A 102 4.57 -0.11 -3.06
C LYS A 102 6.09 -0.01 -3.03
N LYS A 103 6.62 1.13 -2.62
CA LYS A 103 8.07 1.36 -2.56
C LYS A 103 8.83 0.21 -1.89
N ASP A 104 8.38 -0.24 -0.74
CA ASP A 104 9.00 -1.23 0.15
C ASP A 104 8.09 -2.42 0.49
N ALA A 105 6.86 -2.44 -0.03
CA ALA A 105 5.90 -3.49 0.26
C ALA A 105 5.36 -4.19 -0.99
N VAL A 106 5.03 -5.46 -0.85
CA VAL A 106 4.36 -6.31 -1.84
C VAL A 106 3.10 -6.89 -1.22
N PHE A 107 1.96 -6.67 -1.88
CA PHE A 107 0.68 -7.24 -1.52
C PHE A 107 0.36 -8.41 -2.46
N THR A 108 0.16 -9.59 -1.91
CA THR A 108 -0.01 -10.81 -2.69
C THR A 108 -1.00 -11.77 -2.03
N THR A 109 -1.65 -12.61 -2.83
CA THR A 109 -2.50 -13.70 -2.36
C THR A 109 -1.71 -14.99 -2.09
N LYS A 110 -0.40 -14.99 -2.37
CA LYS A 110 0.46 -16.16 -2.21
C LYS A 110 1.32 -16.04 -0.97
N LEU A 111 1.40 -17.12 -0.18
CA LEU A 111 2.36 -17.21 0.91
C LEU A 111 3.79 -17.30 0.34
N CYS A 112 4.69 -16.49 0.87
CA CYS A 112 6.10 -16.46 0.51
C CYS A 112 6.93 -17.15 1.58
N ASP A 113 7.78 -18.08 1.17
CA ASP A 113 8.65 -18.85 2.08
C ASP A 113 10.02 -18.18 2.27
N GLN A 114 10.53 -17.54 1.19
CA GLN A 114 11.82 -16.87 1.24
C GLN A 114 11.64 -15.41 1.60
N LEU A 115 12.02 -15.07 2.83
CA LEU A 115 11.87 -13.70 3.36
C LEU A 115 13.22 -13.01 3.65
N GLU A 116 14.33 -13.75 3.66
CA GLU A 116 15.65 -13.23 4.01
C GLU A 116 16.56 -13.16 2.78
N PHE A 117 17.19 -12.01 2.55
CA PHE A 117 18.06 -11.72 1.41
C PHE A 117 19.32 -10.99 1.91
N GLY A 118 20.28 -11.73 2.43
CA GLY A 118 21.48 -11.16 3.05
C GLY A 118 21.12 -10.34 4.30
N HIS A 119 21.36 -9.03 4.26
CA HIS A 119 21.02 -8.12 5.36
C HIS A 119 19.60 -7.54 5.27
N ILE A 120 18.86 -7.90 4.24
CA ILE A 120 17.50 -7.39 4.00
C ILE A 120 16.51 -8.49 4.29
N SER A 121 15.47 -8.16 5.06
CA SER A 121 14.38 -9.08 5.34
C SER A 121 13.03 -8.44 5.06
N PHE A 122 12.12 -9.26 4.59
CA PHE A 122 10.69 -8.93 4.49
C PHE A 122 9.96 -9.52 5.69
N ALA A 123 8.95 -8.81 6.18
CA ALA A 123 8.06 -9.31 7.22
C ALA A 123 6.66 -9.44 6.67
N ASN A 124 5.96 -10.49 7.06
CA ASN A 124 4.51 -10.53 6.97
C ASN A 124 3.97 -9.53 8.00
N LYS A 125 3.58 -8.34 7.51
CA LYS A 125 3.20 -7.21 8.35
C LYS A 125 1.73 -7.25 8.71
N ASN A 126 0.89 -7.48 7.70
CA ASN A 126 -0.55 -7.54 7.86
C ASN A 126 -1.15 -8.63 6.98
N ARG A 127 -2.35 -9.09 7.38
CA ARG A 127 -3.20 -9.97 6.57
C ARG A 127 -4.59 -9.38 6.44
N TYR A 128 -5.16 -9.51 5.26
CA TYR A 128 -6.48 -9.01 4.92
C TYR A 128 -7.28 -10.11 4.22
N SER A 129 -8.60 -10.01 4.25
CA SER A 129 -9.50 -10.93 3.56
C SER A 129 -10.09 -10.35 2.29
N SER A 130 -10.00 -9.05 2.11
CA SER A 130 -10.59 -8.37 0.96
C SER A 130 -9.79 -7.14 0.54
N TYR A 131 -9.92 -6.81 -0.74
CA TYR A 131 -9.26 -5.66 -1.38
C TYR A 131 -10.18 -5.00 -2.39
N ILE A 132 -10.17 -3.66 -2.42
CA ILE A 132 -10.84 -2.86 -3.44
C ILE A 132 -9.93 -1.71 -3.87
N ARG A 133 -9.88 -1.43 -5.17
CA ARG A 133 -9.18 -0.27 -5.73
C ARG A 133 -10.13 0.64 -6.50
N PHE A 134 -10.05 1.92 -6.21
CA PHE A 134 -10.75 2.97 -6.93
C PHE A 134 -9.79 3.71 -7.87
N SER A 135 -9.56 3.16 -9.05
CA SER A 135 -8.58 3.69 -10.02
C SER A 135 -8.89 5.12 -10.49
N LYS A 136 -10.17 5.51 -10.50
CA LYS A 136 -10.63 6.85 -10.96
C LYS A 136 -10.41 7.98 -9.95
N ILE A 137 -10.04 7.68 -8.72
CA ILE A 137 -9.79 8.67 -7.66
C ILE A 137 -8.36 8.59 -7.11
N GLY A 138 -7.38 8.44 -7.99
CA GLY A 138 -5.98 8.42 -7.60
C GLY A 138 -5.53 7.09 -7.01
N ASP A 139 -6.11 5.98 -7.49
CA ASP A 139 -5.77 4.63 -7.05
C ASP A 139 -5.89 4.45 -5.52
N VAL A 140 -6.98 4.96 -4.93
CA VAL A 140 -7.31 4.67 -3.54
C VAL A 140 -7.51 3.17 -3.41
N GLU A 141 -6.75 2.57 -2.51
CA GLU A 141 -6.83 1.14 -2.19
C GLU A 141 -7.34 0.95 -0.77
N ILE A 142 -8.18 -0.04 -0.62
CA ILE A 142 -8.73 -0.45 0.66
C ILE A 142 -8.42 -1.92 0.86
N TYR A 143 -7.70 -2.23 1.91
CA TYR A 143 -7.43 -3.57 2.40
C TYR A 143 -8.25 -3.79 3.66
N TYR A 144 -9.01 -4.86 3.70
CA TYR A 144 -9.98 -5.11 4.75
C TYR A 144 -9.79 -6.52 5.35
N SER A 145 -9.91 -6.60 6.67
CA SER A 145 -10.15 -7.82 7.43
C SER A 145 -11.21 -7.53 8.50
N ASN A 146 -11.71 -8.57 9.17
CA ASN A 146 -12.72 -8.38 10.22
C ASN A 146 -12.26 -7.43 11.34
N ASP A 147 -10.94 -7.33 11.56
CA ASP A 147 -10.34 -6.57 12.67
C ASP A 147 -9.63 -5.30 12.22
N ALA A 148 -9.43 -5.10 10.91
CA ALA A 148 -8.63 -3.98 10.41
C ALA A 148 -9.05 -3.50 9.03
N ILE A 149 -8.98 -2.18 8.86
CA ILE A 149 -9.03 -1.53 7.54
C ILE A 149 -7.75 -0.73 7.37
N ASP A 150 -7.12 -0.92 6.22
CA ASP A 150 -5.99 -0.10 5.80
C ASP A 150 -6.34 0.58 4.46
N ILE A 151 -6.30 1.91 4.46
CA ILE A 151 -6.63 2.71 3.29
C ILE A 151 -5.36 3.40 2.82
N LYS A 152 -4.98 3.10 1.59
CA LYS A 152 -3.82 3.72 0.95
C LYS A 152 -4.28 4.79 -0.04
N ASN A 153 -3.45 5.83 -0.20
CA ASN A 153 -3.65 6.93 -1.14
C ASN A 153 -4.90 7.78 -0.88
N LEU A 154 -5.53 7.67 0.29
CA LEU A 154 -6.56 8.60 0.73
C LEU A 154 -5.88 9.85 1.32
N GLY A 155 -6.32 11.05 0.96
CA GLY A 155 -5.74 12.28 1.50
C GLY A 155 -6.03 12.47 2.99
N GLU A 156 -5.12 13.13 3.70
CA GLU A 156 -5.19 13.33 5.17
C GLU A 156 -6.55 13.85 5.67
N HIS A 157 -7.20 14.71 4.89
CA HIS A 157 -8.51 15.28 5.25
C HIS A 157 -9.64 14.24 5.27
N ALA A 158 -9.48 13.11 4.60
CA ALA A 158 -10.45 12.04 4.59
C ALA A 158 -10.15 10.98 5.69
N GLU A 159 -8.91 10.85 6.14
CA GLU A 159 -8.53 9.88 7.17
C GLU A 159 -9.11 10.22 8.56
N ASN A 160 -9.17 11.51 8.90
CA ASN A 160 -9.55 11.94 10.24
C ASN A 160 -11.06 11.95 10.50
N CYS A 161 -11.88 12.15 9.49
CA CYS A 161 -13.33 12.31 9.67
C CYS A 161 -14.12 10.99 9.68
N HIS A 162 -13.56 9.85 9.20
CA HIS A 162 -14.44 8.80 8.67
C HIS A 162 -14.10 7.36 9.06
N ARG A 163 -13.15 7.12 9.96
CA ARG A 163 -12.76 5.75 10.35
C ARG A 163 -13.93 4.87 10.81
N LEU A 164 -14.93 5.45 11.45
CA LEU A 164 -16.10 4.71 11.96
C LEU A 164 -17.10 4.40 10.83
N TYR A 165 -17.33 5.38 9.95
CA TYR A 165 -18.34 5.25 8.90
C TYR A 165 -17.82 4.59 7.63
N LEU A 166 -16.52 4.72 7.38
CA LEU A 166 -15.88 4.15 6.20
C LEU A 166 -15.98 2.62 6.18
N LEU A 167 -15.96 1.98 7.34
CA LEU A 167 -16.11 0.53 7.47
C LEU A 167 -17.47 0.06 6.96
N GLU A 168 -18.55 0.68 7.40
CA GLU A 168 -19.92 0.34 6.97
C GLU A 168 -20.11 0.63 5.49
N PHE A 169 -19.58 1.77 5.02
CA PHE A 169 -19.57 2.12 3.61
C PHE A 169 -18.88 1.05 2.74
N ILE A 170 -17.74 0.53 3.18
CA ILE A 170 -16.99 -0.51 2.45
C ILE A 170 -17.77 -1.82 2.44
N ARG A 171 -18.35 -2.22 3.58
CA ARG A 171 -19.19 -3.42 3.67
C ARG A 171 -20.38 -3.34 2.70
N GLU A 172 -21.05 -2.21 2.64
CA GLU A 172 -22.13 -1.99 1.69
C GLU A 172 -21.63 -1.99 0.25
N ALA A 173 -20.46 -1.40 -0.04
CA ALA A 173 -19.84 -1.45 -1.37
C ALA A 173 -19.56 -2.89 -1.81
N ILE A 174 -18.98 -3.69 -0.92
CA ILE A 174 -18.69 -5.12 -1.15
C ILE A 174 -19.98 -5.85 -1.47
N GLN A 175 -20.98 -5.73 -0.61
CA GLN A 175 -22.27 -6.39 -0.79
C GLN A 175 -22.93 -6.00 -2.12
N MET A 176 -22.95 -4.72 -2.47
CA MET A 176 -23.50 -4.24 -3.74
C MET A 176 -22.77 -4.80 -4.97
N ILE A 177 -21.46 -4.99 -4.87
CA ILE A 177 -20.64 -5.58 -5.96
C ILE A 177 -20.95 -7.06 -6.09
N GLU A 178 -21.00 -7.81 -4.99
CA GLU A 178 -21.31 -9.24 -4.96
C GLU A 178 -22.71 -9.53 -5.50
N GLU A 179 -23.68 -8.72 -5.13
CA GLU A 179 -25.06 -8.79 -5.60
C GLU A 179 -25.22 -8.34 -7.06
N LYS A 180 -24.15 -7.85 -7.72
CA LYS A 180 -24.20 -7.23 -9.06
C LYS A 180 -25.25 -6.13 -9.17
N ASN A 181 -25.43 -5.36 -8.11
CA ASN A 181 -26.46 -4.33 -8.03
C ASN A 181 -26.24 -3.25 -9.10
N PRO A 182 -27.21 -2.96 -9.97
CA PRO A 182 -27.04 -2.00 -11.05
C PRO A 182 -26.80 -0.55 -10.56
N ARG A 183 -27.09 -0.27 -9.28
CA ARG A 183 -26.84 1.04 -8.66
C ARG A 183 -25.41 1.23 -8.21
N THR A 184 -24.61 0.15 -8.09
CA THR A 184 -23.23 0.18 -7.60
C THR A 184 -22.38 1.20 -8.34
N LYS A 185 -22.46 1.23 -9.68
CA LYS A 185 -21.69 2.19 -10.49
C LYS A 185 -22.04 3.64 -10.14
N ARG A 186 -23.31 3.96 -10.00
CA ARG A 186 -23.78 5.32 -9.66
C ARG A 186 -23.30 5.71 -8.25
N TRP A 187 -23.39 4.81 -7.33
CA TRP A 187 -23.00 5.00 -5.95
C TRP A 187 -21.48 5.24 -5.81
N ILE A 188 -20.65 4.42 -6.47
CA ILE A 188 -19.19 4.62 -6.54
C ILE A 188 -18.85 5.98 -7.19
N MET A 189 -19.55 6.36 -8.25
CA MET A 189 -19.36 7.66 -8.91
C MET A 189 -19.74 8.85 -8.02
N ASP A 190 -20.80 8.72 -7.22
CA ASP A 190 -21.18 9.73 -6.23
C ASP A 190 -20.11 9.87 -5.13
N PHE A 191 -19.64 8.77 -4.59
CA PHE A 191 -18.52 8.76 -3.64
C PHE A 191 -17.29 9.45 -4.22
N VAL A 192 -16.87 9.08 -5.43
CA VAL A 192 -15.74 9.69 -6.14
C VAL A 192 -15.92 11.20 -6.30
N SER A 193 -17.11 11.63 -6.68
CA SER A 193 -17.43 13.05 -6.86
C SER A 193 -17.31 13.82 -5.55
N LYS A 194 -17.90 13.29 -4.48
CA LYS A 194 -17.84 13.87 -3.13
C LYS A 194 -16.43 13.90 -2.56
N TYR A 195 -15.67 12.84 -2.75
CA TYR A 195 -14.26 12.80 -2.37
C TYR A 195 -13.46 13.93 -3.04
N LYS A 196 -13.57 14.06 -4.37
CA LYS A 196 -12.88 15.13 -5.13
C LYS A 196 -13.29 16.53 -4.69
N ALA A 197 -14.56 16.72 -4.37
CA ALA A 197 -15.09 17.98 -3.89
C ALA A 197 -14.80 18.25 -2.40
N ARG A 198 -14.18 17.32 -1.69
CA ARG A 198 -13.94 17.36 -0.22
C ARG A 198 -15.24 17.49 0.60
N LEU A 199 -16.30 16.85 0.11
CA LEU A 199 -17.64 16.85 0.71
C LEU A 199 -17.98 15.50 1.36
N LEU A 200 -16.99 14.65 1.63
CA LEU A 200 -17.19 13.46 2.43
C LEU A 200 -17.17 13.85 3.90
N ASP A 201 -18.35 14.01 4.47
CA ASP A 201 -18.59 14.33 5.86
C ASP A 201 -19.42 13.23 6.54
N GLU A 202 -19.64 13.38 7.85
CA GLU A 202 -20.44 12.45 8.62
C GLU A 202 -21.87 12.32 8.05
N GLU A 203 -22.46 13.43 7.59
CA GLU A 203 -23.81 13.45 7.04
C GLU A 203 -23.92 12.63 5.76
N TYR A 204 -22.85 12.61 4.94
CA TYR A 204 -22.79 11.79 3.75
C TYR A 204 -22.95 10.30 4.07
N TYR A 205 -22.23 9.81 5.10
CA TYR A 205 -22.26 8.40 5.48
C TYR A 205 -23.55 8.02 6.20
N LEU A 206 -24.10 8.88 7.05
CA LEU A 206 -25.37 8.66 7.75
C LEU A 206 -26.57 8.49 6.79
N LYS A 207 -26.48 9.02 5.56
CA LYS A 207 -27.50 8.80 4.53
C LYS A 207 -27.59 7.36 4.05
N PHE A 208 -26.51 6.61 4.14
CA PHE A 208 -26.47 5.18 3.77
C PHE A 208 -27.02 4.30 4.90
N ASP A 209 -26.69 4.61 6.14
CA ASP A 209 -27.15 3.86 7.31
C ASP A 209 -28.69 3.87 7.48
N ARG A 210 -29.37 4.90 7.00
CA ARG A 210 -30.84 5.01 7.07
C ARG A 210 -31.60 4.22 6.02
N LYS A 211 -30.94 3.65 5.03
CA LYS A 211 -31.59 2.88 3.94
C LYS A 211 -31.52 1.38 4.09
N SER A 212 -30.76 0.90 5.06
CA SER A 212 -30.61 -0.52 5.42
C SER A 212 -31.53 -0.94 6.57
N ARG A 213 -32.48 -0.07 6.99
CA ARG A 213 -33.50 -0.41 7.99
C ARG A 213 -34.89 -0.43 7.40
#